data_ae5ffa2ddc29885d50cc9eec3916c69f
#
_entry.id   ae5ffa2ddc29885d50cc9eec3916c69f
#
_cell.length_a   1.000
_cell.length_b   1.000
_cell.length_c   1.000
_cell.angle_alpha   90.00
_cell.angle_beta   90.00
_cell.angle_gamma   90.00
#
_symmetry.space_group_name_H-M   'P 1'
#
loop_
_entity.id
_entity.type
_entity.pdbx_description
1 polymer ?
#
loop_
_entity_poly.entity_id
_entity_poly.type
_entity_poly.pdbx_seq_one_letter_code
_entity_poly.pdbx_strand_id
1 'polypeptide(L)'
;MKNLSNFYQFIKEEVQSYQFNLESDDPFMFKYTFEDILGNRYLVEFKNIPVRKPGKLSNVYELLYYVEDEGSYSVSKIVNVNPYRVLQTVLGDILNDFISKCPLAKEIYFVGLGKDREKEFVTSRTRIYKRYLDMNPPKGFMVRQVGNAIQLRRI
;
A
#
# COMPACT_ATOMS: atom_id res chain seq x y z
N MET A 1 -9.47 -26.82 -16.02
CA MET A 1 -8.99 -25.49 -15.62
C MET A 1 -9.98 -24.88 -14.63
N LYS A 2 -9.47 -24.44 -13.50
CA LYS A 2 -10.31 -23.75 -12.51
C LYS A 2 -10.71 -22.40 -13.08
N ASN A 3 -11.96 -21.98 -12.91
CA ASN A 3 -12.37 -20.66 -13.31
C ASN A 3 -11.83 -19.59 -12.35
N LEU A 4 -11.88 -18.33 -12.78
CA LEU A 4 -11.35 -17.22 -11.99
C LEU A 4 -12.06 -17.06 -10.63
N SER A 5 -13.35 -17.33 -10.55
CA SER A 5 -14.09 -17.17 -9.29
C SER A 5 -13.61 -18.16 -8.24
N ASN A 6 -13.28 -19.41 -8.62
CA ASN A 6 -12.70 -20.38 -7.70
C ASN A 6 -11.31 -19.98 -7.24
N PHE A 7 -10.51 -19.43 -8.15
CA PHE A 7 -9.17 -18.94 -7.83
C PHE A 7 -9.23 -17.77 -6.82
N TYR A 8 -10.08 -16.80 -7.05
CA TYR A 8 -10.26 -15.67 -6.14
C TYR A 8 -10.78 -16.11 -4.78
N GLN A 9 -11.73 -17.04 -4.75
CA GLN A 9 -12.23 -17.57 -3.49
C GLN A 9 -11.14 -18.32 -2.71
N PHE A 10 -10.33 -19.11 -3.40
CA PHE A 10 -9.18 -19.79 -2.81
C PHE A 10 -8.22 -18.79 -2.17
N ILE A 11 -7.85 -17.72 -2.90
CA ILE A 11 -6.96 -16.69 -2.37
C ILE A 11 -7.58 -16.02 -1.15
N LYS A 12 -8.85 -15.66 -1.21
CA LYS A 12 -9.55 -14.97 -0.14
C LYS A 12 -9.64 -15.82 1.13
N GLU A 13 -9.80 -17.13 0.99
CA GLU A 13 -9.91 -18.04 2.14
C GLU A 13 -8.56 -18.44 2.71
N GLU A 14 -7.57 -18.65 1.84
CA GLU A 14 -6.25 -19.17 2.25
C GLU A 14 -5.23 -18.07 2.57
N VAL A 15 -5.43 -16.87 2.02
CA VAL A 15 -4.48 -15.79 2.23
C VAL A 15 -4.82 -15.06 3.53
N GLN A 16 -3.87 -15.09 4.46
CA GLN A 16 -3.93 -14.33 5.69
C GLN A 16 -2.87 -13.26 5.65
N SER A 17 -3.18 -12.10 6.20
CA SER A 17 -2.20 -11.02 6.33
C SER A 17 -1.05 -11.43 7.22
N TYR A 18 0.12 -10.87 6.97
CA TYR A 18 1.23 -10.96 7.90
C TYR A 18 0.97 -10.08 9.11
N GLN A 19 1.50 -10.46 10.24
CA GLN A 19 1.50 -9.60 11.42
C GLN A 19 2.42 -8.41 11.18
N PHE A 20 2.00 -7.24 11.60
CA PHE A 20 2.76 -6.02 11.38
C PHE A 20 2.95 -5.25 12.69
N ASN A 21 3.95 -4.38 12.70
CA ASN A 21 4.25 -3.51 13.82
C ASN A 21 4.13 -2.05 13.40
N LEU A 22 3.55 -1.22 14.25
CA LEU A 22 3.56 0.23 14.09
C LEU A 22 4.84 0.75 14.72
N GLU A 23 5.76 1.24 13.89
CA GLU A 23 7.07 1.73 14.34
C GLU A 23 7.05 3.22 14.67
N SER A 24 6.22 3.99 13.98
CA SER A 24 6.08 5.42 14.22
C SER A 24 4.66 5.87 13.91
N ASP A 25 4.07 6.61 14.83
CA ASP A 25 2.75 7.24 14.66
C ASP A 25 2.86 8.77 14.58
N ASP A 26 4.04 9.27 14.25
CA ASP A 26 4.25 10.69 13.98
C ASP A 26 3.37 11.11 12.80
N PRO A 27 2.51 12.13 12.95
CA PRO A 27 1.59 12.53 11.86
C PRO A 27 2.29 12.97 10.58
N PHE A 28 3.57 13.36 10.62
CA PHE A 28 4.33 13.64 9.40
C PHE A 28 4.79 12.38 8.69
N MET A 29 4.96 11.28 9.42
CA MET A 29 5.47 10.03 8.87
C MET A 29 5.07 8.83 9.74
N PHE A 30 3.98 8.17 9.36
CA PHE A 30 3.65 6.87 9.94
C PHE A 30 4.52 5.79 9.32
N LYS A 31 5.04 4.89 10.15
CA LYS A 31 5.87 3.77 9.67
C LYS A 31 5.38 2.46 10.26
N TYR A 32 5.29 1.47 9.38
CA TYR A 32 4.95 0.10 9.74
C TYR A 32 5.99 -0.85 9.20
N THR A 33 6.20 -1.96 9.87
CA THR A 33 7.10 -3.02 9.41
C THR A 33 6.42 -4.37 9.53
N PHE A 34 6.80 -5.29 8.64
CA PHE A 34 6.41 -6.69 8.76
C PHE A 34 7.43 -7.56 8.03
N GLU A 35 7.36 -8.86 8.32
CA GLU A 35 8.17 -9.86 7.62
C GLU A 35 7.25 -10.84 6.92
N ASP A 36 7.66 -11.29 5.72
CA ASP A 36 6.94 -12.35 5.03
C ASP A 36 7.42 -13.74 5.50
N ILE A 37 6.83 -14.78 4.93
CA ILE A 37 7.12 -16.16 5.33
C ILE A 37 8.56 -16.58 5.06
N LEU A 38 9.26 -15.90 4.15
CA LEU A 38 10.66 -16.16 3.83
C LEU A 38 11.62 -15.26 4.61
N GLY A 39 11.10 -14.43 5.53
CA GLY A 39 11.91 -13.52 6.33
C GLY A 39 12.30 -12.22 5.64
N ASN A 40 11.73 -11.91 4.48
CA ASN A 40 11.94 -10.60 3.87
C ASN A 40 11.26 -9.53 4.73
N ARG A 41 11.98 -8.45 4.98
CA ARG A 41 11.47 -7.33 5.79
C ARG A 41 10.92 -6.23 4.90
N TYR A 42 9.75 -5.73 5.29
CA TYR A 42 9.06 -4.67 4.58
C TYR A 42 8.93 -3.45 5.47
N LEU A 43 9.08 -2.28 4.85
CA LEU A 43 8.79 -0.99 5.46
C LEU A 43 7.66 -0.34 4.70
N VAL A 44 6.63 0.09 5.40
CA VAL A 44 5.48 0.80 4.83
C VAL A 44 5.43 2.18 5.47
N GLU A 45 5.40 3.21 4.64
CA GLU A 45 5.40 4.60 5.10
C GLU A 45 4.18 5.34 4.57
N PHE A 46 3.57 6.13 5.45
CA PHE A 46 2.54 7.11 5.07
C PHE A 46 3.13 8.48 5.35
N LYS A 47 3.57 9.13 4.30
CA LYS A 47 4.26 10.41 4.37
C LYS A 47 3.29 11.55 4.13
N ASN A 48 3.22 12.48 5.08
CA ASN A 48 2.43 13.70 4.89
C ASN A 48 3.05 14.57 3.80
N ILE A 49 2.24 14.96 2.83
CA ILE A 49 2.70 15.77 1.70
C ILE A 49 2.32 17.22 1.97
N PRO A 50 3.29 18.13 2.17
CA PRO A 50 2.98 19.53 2.39
C PRO A 50 2.42 20.17 1.11
N VAL A 51 1.19 20.71 1.21
CA VAL A 51 0.51 21.27 0.05
C VAL A 51 0.68 22.78 -0.04
N ARG A 52 0.77 23.47 1.10
CA ARG A 52 0.82 24.93 1.12
C ARG A 52 2.01 25.51 1.87
N LYS A 53 2.30 25.03 3.06
CA LYS A 53 3.39 25.55 3.91
C LYS A 53 4.29 24.42 4.39
N PRO A 54 5.61 24.51 4.15
CA PRO A 54 6.54 23.54 4.72
C PRO A 54 6.44 23.52 6.25
N GLY A 55 6.56 22.34 6.84
CA GLY A 55 6.51 22.16 8.29
C GLY A 55 5.11 22.13 8.89
N LYS A 56 4.05 22.30 8.09
CA LYS A 56 2.67 22.15 8.54
C LYS A 56 2.04 20.91 7.97
N LEU A 57 1.24 20.22 8.78
CA LEU A 57 0.49 19.05 8.33
C LEU A 57 -0.57 19.46 7.31
N SER A 58 -0.64 18.68 6.23
CA SER A 58 -1.75 18.72 5.28
C SER A 58 -2.66 17.51 5.54
N ASN A 59 -3.70 17.38 4.73
CA ASN A 59 -4.59 16.22 4.78
C ASN A 59 -4.28 15.20 3.65
N VAL A 60 -3.11 15.32 3.02
CA VAL A 60 -2.68 14.47 1.91
C VAL A 60 -1.49 13.63 2.34
N TYR A 61 -1.57 12.34 2.10
CA TYR A 61 -0.52 11.39 2.42
C TYR A 61 -0.13 10.59 1.18
N GLU A 62 1.13 10.19 1.15
CA GLU A 62 1.66 9.28 0.14
C GLU A 62 1.99 7.95 0.82
N LEU A 63 1.47 6.86 0.27
CA LEU A 63 1.77 5.51 0.72
C LEU A 63 2.92 4.96 -0.10
N LEU A 64 3.97 4.54 0.57
CA LEU A 64 5.15 3.91 -0.02
C LEU A 64 5.43 2.62 0.73
N TYR A 65 5.86 1.56 0.02
CA TYR A 65 6.39 0.39 0.70
C TYR A 65 7.64 -0.12 0.01
N TYR A 66 8.51 -0.70 0.81
CA TYR A 66 9.85 -1.12 0.42
C TYR A 66 10.15 -2.49 0.99
N VAL A 67 11.06 -3.21 0.32
CA VAL A 67 11.61 -4.47 0.83
C VAL A 67 13.08 -4.26 1.15
N GLU A 68 13.55 -4.77 2.29
CA GLU A 68 14.95 -4.72 2.66
C GLU A 68 15.78 -5.55 1.67
N ASP A 69 16.85 -4.97 1.18
CA ASP A 69 17.76 -5.60 0.24
C ASP A 69 19.20 -5.15 0.59
N GLU A 70 20.02 -6.11 1.06
CA GLU A 70 21.43 -5.86 1.43
C GLU A 70 21.62 -4.67 2.39
N GLY A 71 20.78 -4.61 3.43
CA GLY A 71 20.88 -3.57 4.46
C GLY A 71 20.22 -2.25 4.12
N SER A 72 19.62 -2.11 2.95
CA SER A 72 18.83 -0.95 2.56
C SER A 72 17.43 -1.39 2.10
N TYR A 73 16.52 -0.44 1.94
CA TYR A 73 15.16 -0.74 1.46
C TYR A 73 15.07 -0.43 -0.03
N SER A 74 14.44 -1.34 -0.78
CA SER A 74 14.28 -1.25 -2.23
C SER A 74 12.81 -1.39 -2.62
N VAL A 75 12.36 -0.59 -3.60
CA VAL A 75 11.01 -0.71 -4.19
C VAL A 75 10.97 -1.75 -5.32
N SER A 76 12.13 -2.20 -5.78
CA SER A 76 12.24 -3.04 -6.97
C SER A 76 12.68 -4.48 -6.70
N LYS A 77 12.98 -4.84 -5.44
CA LYS A 77 13.38 -6.20 -5.10
C LYS A 77 12.26 -7.19 -5.43
N ILE A 78 12.63 -8.26 -6.13
CA ILE A 78 11.70 -9.37 -6.43
C ILE A 78 11.75 -10.35 -5.28
N VAL A 79 10.57 -10.69 -4.73
CA VAL A 79 10.42 -11.67 -3.66
C VAL A 79 9.51 -12.80 -4.14
N ASN A 80 9.89 -14.04 -3.80
CA ASN A 80 9.15 -15.24 -4.21
C ASN A 80 8.15 -15.66 -3.13
N VAL A 81 7.22 -14.77 -2.84
CA VAL A 81 6.13 -15.01 -1.89
C VAL A 81 4.78 -14.76 -2.57
N ASN A 82 3.71 -15.20 -1.95
CA ASN A 82 2.37 -14.94 -2.47
C ASN A 82 2.11 -13.41 -2.47
N PRO A 83 2.00 -12.78 -3.65
CA PRO A 83 1.85 -11.32 -3.73
C PRO A 83 0.53 -10.84 -3.13
N TYR A 84 -0.51 -11.65 -3.14
CA TYR A 84 -1.80 -11.28 -2.57
C TYR A 84 -1.73 -11.16 -1.05
N ARG A 85 -0.92 -11.98 -0.40
CA ARG A 85 -0.71 -11.87 1.04
C ARG A 85 -0.01 -10.56 1.40
N VAL A 86 0.98 -10.16 0.62
CA VAL A 86 1.64 -8.87 0.78
C VAL A 86 0.65 -7.72 0.56
N LEU A 87 -0.14 -7.79 -0.52
CA LEU A 87 -1.15 -6.77 -0.81
C LEU A 87 -2.19 -6.65 0.31
N GLN A 88 -2.67 -7.77 0.81
CA GLN A 88 -3.64 -7.77 1.88
C GLN A 88 -3.06 -7.17 3.16
N THR A 89 -1.78 -7.41 3.42
CA THR A 89 -1.09 -6.81 4.57
C THR A 89 -0.96 -5.29 4.39
N VAL A 90 -0.46 -4.83 3.24
CA VAL A 90 -0.18 -3.41 2.99
C VAL A 90 -1.46 -2.63 2.73
N LEU A 91 -2.27 -3.06 1.76
CA LEU A 91 -3.44 -2.32 1.29
C LEU A 91 -4.72 -2.69 2.05
N GLY A 92 -4.69 -3.75 2.81
CA GLY A 92 -5.79 -4.13 3.71
C GLY A 92 -5.50 -3.68 5.12
N ASP A 93 -4.78 -4.50 5.88
CA ASP A 93 -4.65 -4.32 7.32
C ASP A 93 -3.89 -3.06 7.72
N ILE A 94 -2.73 -2.80 7.11
CA ILE A 94 -1.91 -1.62 7.45
C ILE A 94 -2.62 -0.34 7.03
N LEU A 95 -3.17 -0.29 5.81
CA LEU A 95 -3.90 0.88 5.33
C LEU A 95 -5.10 1.20 6.23
N ASN A 96 -5.87 0.19 6.60
CA ASN A 96 -7.02 0.39 7.49
C ASN A 96 -6.59 0.82 8.90
N ASP A 97 -5.47 0.30 9.41
CA ASP A 97 -4.93 0.73 10.69
C ASP A 97 -4.54 2.21 10.65
N PHE A 98 -3.82 2.61 9.60
CA PHE A 98 -3.45 4.01 9.40
C PHE A 98 -4.68 4.92 9.34
N ILE A 99 -5.68 4.55 8.53
CA ILE A 99 -6.90 5.34 8.38
C ILE A 99 -7.61 5.52 9.72
N SER A 100 -7.65 4.48 10.54
CA SER A 100 -8.29 4.53 11.85
C SER A 100 -7.53 5.42 12.84
N LYS A 101 -6.21 5.51 12.71
CA LYS A 101 -5.33 6.28 13.61
C LYS A 101 -5.08 7.71 13.14
N CYS A 102 -5.37 8.01 11.86
CA CYS A 102 -5.11 9.32 11.28
C CYS A 102 -6.35 9.89 10.60
N PRO A 103 -7.32 10.39 11.38
CA PRO A 103 -8.53 11.01 10.80
C PRO A 103 -8.24 12.26 9.99
N LEU A 104 -7.06 12.85 10.14
CA LEU A 104 -6.59 13.97 9.33
C LEU A 104 -6.45 13.59 7.84
N ALA A 105 -6.13 12.34 7.53
CA ALA A 105 -5.91 11.88 6.17
C ALA A 105 -7.22 11.90 5.37
N LYS A 106 -7.30 12.80 4.40
CA LYS A 106 -8.45 12.94 3.48
C LYS A 106 -8.13 12.33 2.11
N GLU A 107 -6.88 12.36 1.72
CA GLU A 107 -6.40 11.80 0.46
C GLU A 107 -5.13 11.00 0.70
N ILE A 108 -5.07 9.83 0.09
CA ILE A 108 -3.89 8.96 0.13
C ILE A 108 -3.55 8.60 -1.31
N TYR A 109 -2.33 8.89 -1.72
CA TYR A 109 -1.84 8.55 -3.04
C TYR A 109 -0.91 7.37 -2.95
N PHE A 110 -1.04 6.46 -3.90
CA PHE A 110 -0.21 5.29 -3.99
C PHE A 110 0.21 5.08 -5.44
N VAL A 111 1.52 5.07 -5.68
CA VAL A 111 2.09 4.84 -7.01
C VAL A 111 2.67 3.44 -7.05
N GLY A 112 2.39 2.71 -8.14
CA GLY A 112 3.01 1.41 -8.37
C GLY A 112 4.49 1.60 -8.66
N LEU A 113 5.31 1.65 -7.61
CA LEU A 113 6.72 1.92 -7.70
C LEU A 113 7.48 0.74 -8.30
N GLY A 114 8.49 1.06 -9.05
CA GLY A 114 9.34 0.10 -9.71
C GLY A 114 10.22 0.87 -10.69
N LYS A 115 10.85 0.16 -11.61
CA LYS A 115 11.70 0.76 -12.62
C LYS A 115 10.96 1.74 -13.53
N ASP A 116 9.64 1.63 -13.58
CA ASP A 116 8.79 2.41 -14.48
C ASP A 116 8.10 3.59 -13.80
N ARG A 117 8.49 3.94 -12.57
CA ARG A 117 7.85 5.03 -11.80
C ARG A 117 7.88 6.38 -12.52
N GLU A 118 8.87 6.60 -13.36
CA GLU A 118 9.04 7.85 -14.09
C GLU A 118 8.31 7.86 -15.43
N LYS A 119 7.74 6.72 -15.83
CA LYS A 119 7.00 6.62 -17.08
C LYS A 119 5.55 7.07 -16.89
N GLU A 120 5.00 7.71 -17.90
CA GLU A 120 3.63 8.24 -17.86
C GLU A 120 2.55 7.17 -17.99
N PHE A 121 2.90 5.97 -18.41
CA PHE A 121 1.93 4.92 -18.59
C PHE A 121 1.74 4.07 -17.34
N VAL A 122 0.59 3.44 -17.22
CA VAL A 122 0.20 2.62 -16.09
C VAL A 122 1.01 1.33 -16.04
N THR A 123 1.68 1.06 -14.91
CA THR A 123 2.46 -0.15 -14.72
C THR A 123 1.55 -1.34 -14.35
N SER A 124 2.09 -2.56 -14.52
CA SER A 124 1.41 -3.78 -14.09
C SER A 124 1.11 -3.78 -12.60
N ARG A 125 2.02 -3.24 -11.78
CA ARG A 125 1.82 -3.12 -10.33
C ARG A 125 0.65 -2.22 -10.00
N THR A 126 0.54 -1.07 -10.64
CA THR A 126 -0.58 -0.16 -10.42
C THR A 126 -1.91 -0.83 -10.76
N ARG A 127 -1.96 -1.63 -11.82
CA ARG A 127 -3.18 -2.37 -12.20
C ARG A 127 -3.59 -3.39 -11.14
N ILE A 128 -2.61 -4.13 -10.59
CA ILE A 128 -2.86 -5.12 -9.54
C ILE A 128 -3.37 -4.43 -8.27
N TYR A 129 -2.75 -3.33 -7.87
CA TYR A 129 -3.15 -2.57 -6.70
C TYR A 129 -4.54 -1.97 -6.85
N LYS A 130 -4.84 -1.43 -8.04
CA LYS A 130 -6.16 -0.88 -8.35
C LYS A 130 -7.24 -1.96 -8.26
N ARG A 131 -6.97 -3.13 -8.83
CA ARG A 131 -7.90 -4.26 -8.76
C ARG A 131 -8.15 -4.68 -7.31
N TYR A 132 -7.10 -4.82 -6.54
CA TYR A 132 -7.25 -5.18 -5.13
C TYR A 132 -8.12 -4.16 -4.38
N LEU A 133 -7.84 -2.89 -4.53
CA LEU A 133 -8.58 -1.82 -3.85
C LEU A 133 -10.02 -1.68 -4.34
N ASP A 134 -10.29 -1.92 -5.62
CA ASP A 134 -11.65 -1.94 -6.14
C ASP A 134 -12.49 -3.05 -5.51
N MET A 135 -11.87 -4.20 -5.23
CA MET A 135 -12.53 -5.33 -4.58
C MET A 135 -12.60 -5.17 -3.06
N ASN A 136 -11.69 -4.41 -2.48
CA ASN A 136 -11.55 -4.24 -1.03
C ASN A 136 -11.32 -2.76 -0.70
N PRO A 137 -12.27 -1.88 -1.02
CA PRO A 137 -12.08 -0.46 -0.75
C PRO A 137 -12.07 -0.19 0.75
N PRO A 138 -11.19 0.69 1.23
CA PRO A 138 -11.25 1.11 2.62
C PRO A 138 -12.60 1.77 2.92
N LYS A 139 -13.15 1.48 4.08
CA LYS A 139 -14.44 2.04 4.47
C LYS A 139 -14.39 3.57 4.50
N GLY A 140 -15.33 4.19 3.82
CA GLY A 140 -15.44 5.65 3.77
C GLY A 140 -14.51 6.32 2.76
N PHE A 141 -13.90 5.54 1.86
CA PHE A 141 -13.01 6.06 0.83
C PHE A 141 -13.48 5.67 -0.57
N MET A 142 -13.28 6.58 -1.50
CA MET A 142 -13.39 6.31 -2.93
C MET A 142 -12.03 5.92 -3.47
N VAL A 143 -12.01 4.96 -4.40
CA VAL A 143 -10.80 4.50 -5.08
C VAL A 143 -10.86 5.00 -6.52
N ARG A 144 -9.78 5.65 -6.97
CA ARG A 144 -9.72 6.23 -8.29
C ARG A 144 -8.31 6.15 -8.83
N GLN A 145 -8.17 5.96 -10.13
CA GLN A 145 -6.86 5.95 -10.79
C GLN A 145 -6.61 7.29 -11.47
N VAL A 146 -5.45 7.89 -11.22
CA VAL A 146 -5.01 9.13 -11.82
C VAL A 146 -3.63 8.90 -12.42
N GLY A 147 -3.57 8.67 -13.74
CA GLY A 147 -2.33 8.29 -14.39
C GLY A 147 -1.80 6.96 -13.83
N ASN A 148 -0.55 6.93 -13.38
CA ASN A 148 0.05 5.76 -12.75
C ASN A 148 -0.12 5.75 -11.22
N ALA A 149 -0.91 6.64 -10.68
CA ALA A 149 -1.20 6.73 -9.26
C ALA A 149 -2.61 6.24 -8.95
N ILE A 150 -2.79 5.70 -7.76
CA ILE A 150 -4.10 5.42 -7.20
C ILE A 150 -4.38 6.48 -6.14
N GLN A 151 -5.53 7.09 -6.23
CA GLN A 151 -6.00 8.06 -5.25
C GLN A 151 -7.10 7.43 -4.41
N LEU A 152 -6.90 7.47 -3.11
CA LEU A 152 -7.93 7.15 -2.12
C LEU A 152 -8.42 8.47 -1.54
N ARG A 153 -9.69 8.75 -1.67
CA ARG A 153 -10.27 9.99 -1.18
C ARG A 153 -11.39 9.70 -0.21
N ARG A 154 -11.33 10.32 0.96
CA ARG A 154 -12.38 10.18 1.97
C ARG A 154 -13.68 10.82 1.47
N ILE A 155 -14.74 10.04 1.57
CA ILE A 155 -16.08 10.50 1.19
C ILE A 155 -16.65 11.43 2.26
#